data_e5b69f996ef674faacdbf3d9f4927a23
#
_entry.id   e5b69f996ef674faacdbf3d9f4927a23
#
_cell.length_a   1.000
_cell.length_b   1.000
_cell.length_c   1.000
_cell.angle_alpha   90.00
_cell.angle_beta   90.00
_cell.angle_gamma   90.00
#
_symmetry.space_group_name_H-M   'P 1'
#
loop_
_entity.id
_entity.type
_entity.pdbx_description
1 polymer ?
#
loop_
_entity_poly.entity_id
_entity_poly.type
_entity_poly.pdbx_seq_one_letter_code
_entity_poly.pdbx_strand_id
1 'polypeptide(L)' 'MGIRITVVLDESNVEKVRVIQAKLLRGSIKSVSFSYVLNRVVENGLKKFKA' A
#
# COMPACT_ATOMS: atom_id res chain seq x y z
N MET A 1 12.14 -10.57 -3.92
CA MET A 1 11.39 -11.57 -3.20
C MET A 1 10.73 -11.03 -1.98
N GLY A 2 9.52 -11.48 -1.73
CA GLY A 2 8.75 -10.98 -0.61
C GLY A 2 8.91 -11.83 0.64
N ILE A 3 8.77 -11.18 1.77
CA ILE A 3 8.74 -11.85 3.06
C ILE A 3 7.35 -11.66 3.61
N ARG A 4 6.76 -12.74 4.10
CA ARG A 4 5.41 -12.66 4.64
C ARG A 4 5.47 -12.14 6.08
N ILE A 5 4.77 -11.05 6.31
CA ILE A 5 4.71 -10.42 7.63
C ILE A 5 3.25 -10.14 7.95
N THR A 6 2.86 -10.45 9.18
CA THR A 6 1.51 -10.16 9.65
C THR A 6 1.54 -8.87 10.47
N VAL A 7 0.69 -7.92 10.09
CA VAL A 7 0.61 -6.64 10.80
C VAL A 7 -0.85 -6.29 11.05
N VAL A 8 -1.05 -5.47 12.05
CA VAL A 8 -2.38 -4.92 12.35
C VAL A 8 -2.36 -3.45 11.93
N LEU A 9 -3.28 -3.08 11.05
CA LEU A 9 -3.36 -1.71 10.55
C LEU A 9 -4.58 -1.02 11.15
N ASP A 10 -4.42 0.27 11.42
CA ASP A 10 -5.56 1.09 11.83
C ASP A 10 -6.59 1.14 10.70
N GLU A 11 -7.85 1.22 11.08
CA GLU A 11 -8.93 1.26 10.10
C GLU A 11 -8.78 2.43 9.14
N SER A 12 -8.40 3.59 9.66
CA SER A 12 -8.23 4.77 8.81
C SER A 12 -7.14 4.55 7.77
N ASN A 13 -6.08 3.85 8.15
CA ASN A 13 -4.99 3.56 7.22
C ASN A 13 -5.43 2.57 6.15
N VAL A 14 -6.21 1.57 6.55
CA VAL A 14 -6.73 0.60 5.59
C VAL A 14 -7.61 1.30 4.55
N GLU A 15 -8.47 2.21 5.00
CA GLU A 15 -9.34 2.95 4.09
C GLU A 15 -8.54 3.76 3.09
N LYS A 16 -7.50 4.42 3.57
CA LYS A 16 -6.66 5.25 2.69
C LYS A 16 -5.93 4.40 1.65
N VAL A 17 -5.44 3.25 2.06
CA VAL A 17 -4.77 2.33 1.13
C VAL A 17 -5.75 1.84 0.09
N ARG A 18 -6.97 1.52 0.49
CA ARG A 18 -7.97 1.06 -0.46
C ARG A 18 -8.37 2.13 -1.46
N VAL A 19 -8.41 3.39 -1.03
CA VAL A 19 -8.66 4.50 -1.95
C VAL A 19 -7.57 4.58 -3.01
N ILE A 20 -6.31 4.43 -2.59
CA ILE A 20 -5.20 4.43 -3.53
C ILE A 20 -5.30 3.25 -4.48
N GLN A 21 -5.64 2.09 -3.95
CA GLN A 21 -5.81 0.90 -4.77
C GLN A 21 -6.87 1.11 -5.85
N ALA A 22 -7.99 1.71 -5.46
CA ALA A 22 -9.06 1.98 -6.41
C ALA A 22 -8.62 2.95 -7.50
N LYS A 23 -7.86 3.96 -7.13
CA LYS A 23 -7.36 4.92 -8.11
C LYS A 23 -6.42 4.26 -9.11
N LEU A 24 -5.56 3.37 -8.63
CA LEU A 24 -4.63 2.67 -9.50
C LEU A 24 -5.37 1.72 -10.44
N LEU A 25 -6.40 1.05 -9.94
CA LEU A 25 -7.19 0.17 -10.78
C LEU A 25 -7.87 0.93 -11.90
N ARG A 26 -8.29 2.17 -11.65
CA ARG A 26 -8.94 2.99 -12.66
C ARG A 26 -7.95 3.48 -13.70
N GLY A 27 -6.67 3.43 -13.39
CA GLY A 27 -5.63 3.93 -14.28
C GLY A 27 -5.09 2.91 -15.25
N SER A 28 -5.87 1.93 -15.63
CA SER A 28 -5.56 0.94 -16.64
C SER A 28 -4.64 -0.20 -16.19
N ILE A 29 -4.31 -0.29 -14.95
CA ILE A 29 -3.54 -1.42 -14.44
C ILE A 29 -4.50 -2.59 -14.27
N LYS A 30 -4.11 -3.74 -14.79
CA LYS A 30 -5.01 -4.88 -14.84
C LYS A 30 -5.40 -5.39 -13.47
N SER A 31 -4.45 -5.48 -12.56
CA SER A 31 -4.76 -5.91 -11.22
C SER A 31 -3.75 -5.28 -10.27
N VAL A 32 -4.29 -4.77 -9.18
CA VAL A 32 -3.46 -4.13 -8.16
C VAL A 32 -3.84 -4.76 -6.84
N SER A 33 -2.93 -5.49 -6.25
CA SER A 33 -3.20 -6.13 -4.96
C SER A 33 -3.04 -5.13 -3.82
N PHE A 34 -3.68 -5.44 -2.71
CA PHE A 34 -3.52 -4.63 -1.51
C PHE A 34 -2.05 -4.58 -1.09
N SER A 35 -1.37 -5.72 -1.19
CA SER A 35 0.06 -5.79 -0.84
C SER A 35 0.90 -4.89 -1.71
N TYR A 36 0.60 -4.82 -3.00
CA TYR A 36 1.34 -3.96 -3.90
C TYR A 36 1.23 -2.51 -3.47
N VAL A 37 0.00 -2.07 -3.21
CA VAL A 37 -0.25 -0.69 -2.79
C VAL A 37 0.44 -0.42 -1.46
N LEU A 38 0.31 -1.34 -0.52
CA LEU A 38 0.91 -1.18 0.79
C LEU A 38 2.43 -1.04 0.69
N ASN A 39 3.06 -1.84 -0.15
CA ASN A 39 4.51 -1.75 -0.35
C ASN A 39 4.91 -0.40 -0.91
N ARG A 40 4.13 0.13 -1.86
CA ARG A 40 4.42 1.46 -2.42
C ARG A 40 4.31 2.54 -1.35
N VAL A 41 3.29 2.44 -0.51
CA VAL A 41 3.11 3.41 0.57
C VAL A 41 4.26 3.32 1.56
N VAL A 42 4.68 2.11 1.90
CA VAL A 42 5.79 1.91 2.82
C VAL A 42 7.08 2.48 2.23
N GLU A 43 7.35 2.26 0.96
CA GLU A 43 8.53 2.82 0.32
C GLU A 43 8.56 4.34 0.43
N ASN A 44 7.43 4.96 0.14
CA ASN A 44 7.34 6.42 0.22
C ASN A 44 7.50 6.91 1.65
N GLY A 45 6.92 6.19 2.61
CA GLY A 45 7.06 6.55 4.01
C GLY A 45 8.49 6.43 4.50
N LEU A 46 9.18 5.39 4.08
CA LEU A 46 10.56 5.18 4.50
C LEU A 46 11.49 6.28 4.02
N LYS A 47 11.22 6.84 2.85
CA LYS A 47 12.02 7.95 2.36
C LYS A 47 11.92 9.17 3.25
N LYS A 48 10.78 9.34 3.91
CA LYS A 48 10.55 10.48 4.79
C LYS A 48 11.08 10.26 6.19
N PHE A 49 11.19 9.01 6.59
CA PHE A 49 11.72 8.69 7.91
C PHE A 49 13.23 8.66 7.85
N LYS A 50 13.84 9.50 8.64
CA LYS A 50 15.29 9.49 8.79
C LYS A 50 15.61 8.78 10.08
N ALA A 51 16.01 7.56 9.94
CA ALA A 51 16.35 6.75 11.10
C ALA A 51 17.78 7.02 11.54
#